data_13bd405a3898bd09b9516eafe47e3074
#
_entry.id   13bd405a3898bd09b9516eafe47e3074
#
_cell.length_a   1.000
_cell.length_b   1.000
_cell.length_c   1.000
_cell.angle_alpha   90.00
_cell.angle_beta   90.00
_cell.angle_gamma   90.00
#
_symmetry.space_group_name_H-M   'P 1'
#
loop_
_entity.id
_entity.type
_entity.pdbx_description
1 polymer ?
#
loop_
_entity_poly.entity_id
_entity_poly.type
_entity_poly.pdbx_seq_one_letter_code
_entity_poly.pdbx_strand_id
1 'polypeptide(L)'
;MIEKPLTDTPGDAASGKKIFANRKQGNCLACHANSDMADQLFHGEVGPSLDGVASRWKEGHLRTILVNAKAVFSKETVMPGFYSLEVGENVRKDLIGKTILEAQQIEDLVAYLQQLK
;
A
#
# COMPACT_ATOMS: atom_id res chain seq x y z
N MET A 1 2.47 -1.90 15.71
CA MET A 1 2.61 -0.71 14.81
C MET A 1 4.08 -0.48 14.49
N ILE A 2 4.38 -0.28 13.21
CA ILE A 2 5.76 -0.03 12.77
C ILE A 2 5.98 1.48 12.70
N GLU A 3 6.49 2.05 13.77
CA GLU A 3 6.72 3.51 13.87
C GLU A 3 8.03 3.94 13.21
N LYS A 4 9.04 3.07 13.22
CA LYS A 4 10.33 3.37 12.61
C LYS A 4 10.27 3.15 11.11
N PRO A 5 10.70 4.12 10.28
CA PRO A 5 10.76 3.91 8.84
C PRO A 5 11.60 2.69 8.44
N LEU A 6 11.20 2.04 7.35
CA LEU A 6 11.90 0.85 6.85
C LEU A 6 13.25 1.19 6.22
N THR A 7 13.44 2.45 5.82
CA THR A 7 14.67 2.91 5.17
C THR A 7 15.16 4.20 5.82
N ASP A 8 16.45 4.51 5.62
CA ASP A 8 17.04 5.76 6.10
C ASP A 8 16.68 6.95 5.18
N THR A 9 16.31 6.68 3.93
CA THR A 9 15.90 7.71 2.98
C THR A 9 14.41 8.02 3.19
N PRO A 10 14.05 9.30 3.38
CA PRO A 10 12.63 9.67 3.49
C PRO A 10 11.84 9.24 2.28
N GLY A 11 10.55 8.91 2.47
CA GLY A 11 9.67 8.53 1.39
C GLY A 11 9.39 9.70 0.44
N ASP A 12 9.23 9.38 -0.84
CA ASP A 12 8.91 10.37 -1.89
C ASP A 12 7.44 10.20 -2.29
N ALA A 13 6.61 11.17 -1.94
CA ALA A 13 5.18 11.14 -2.22
C ALA A 13 4.88 11.05 -3.73
N ALA A 14 5.65 11.70 -4.57
CA ALA A 14 5.45 11.64 -6.02
C ALA A 14 5.70 10.23 -6.56
N SER A 15 6.72 9.55 -6.06
CA SER A 15 6.98 8.14 -6.40
C SER A 15 5.89 7.24 -5.85
N GLY A 16 5.42 7.50 -4.63
CA GLY A 16 4.33 6.75 -4.01
C GLY A 16 3.04 6.83 -4.81
N LYS A 17 2.72 7.99 -5.34
CA LYS A 17 1.56 8.19 -6.20
C LYS A 17 1.62 7.31 -7.44
N LYS A 18 2.80 7.21 -8.07
CA LYS A 18 3.00 6.36 -9.24
C LYS A 18 2.84 4.88 -8.89
N ILE A 19 3.39 4.45 -7.77
CA ILE A 19 3.29 3.06 -7.29
C ILE A 19 1.83 2.72 -7.02
N PHE A 20 1.07 3.63 -6.42
CA PHE A 20 -0.35 3.46 -6.11
C PHE A 20 -1.15 3.09 -7.36
N ALA A 21 -0.91 3.77 -8.47
CA ALA A 21 -1.64 3.57 -9.72
C ALA A 21 -1.04 2.48 -10.61
N ASN A 22 0.20 2.06 -10.37
CA ASN A 22 0.90 1.11 -11.24
C ASN A 22 0.40 -0.31 -11.01
N ARG A 23 -0.20 -0.91 -12.05
CA ARG A 23 -0.78 -2.27 -11.99
C ARG A 23 0.25 -3.35 -11.73
N LYS A 24 1.52 -3.11 -12.04
CA LYS A 24 2.60 -4.07 -11.83
C LYS A 24 3.27 -3.92 -10.48
N GLN A 25 2.92 -2.90 -9.71
CA GLN A 25 3.50 -2.62 -8.40
C GLN A 25 2.43 -2.69 -7.31
N GLY A 26 2.03 -1.56 -6.74
CA GLY A 26 1.04 -1.54 -5.67
C GLY A 26 -0.35 -1.89 -6.14
N ASN A 27 -0.73 -1.38 -7.29
CA ASN A 27 -2.06 -1.60 -7.89
C ASN A 27 -3.20 -1.28 -6.90
N CYS A 28 -2.99 -0.28 -6.06
CA CYS A 28 -3.94 0.06 -5.00
C CYS A 28 -5.28 0.56 -5.58
N LEU A 29 -5.21 1.24 -6.72
CA LEU A 29 -6.37 1.81 -7.38
C LEU A 29 -7.35 0.73 -7.84
N ALA A 30 -6.89 -0.49 -8.07
CA ALA A 30 -7.76 -1.60 -8.45
C ALA A 30 -8.79 -1.94 -7.38
N CYS A 31 -8.52 -1.63 -6.11
CA CYS A 31 -9.40 -1.94 -4.98
C CYS A 31 -9.87 -0.70 -4.22
N HIS A 32 -9.17 0.42 -4.31
CA HIS A 32 -9.46 1.62 -3.53
C HIS A 32 -9.74 2.83 -4.41
N ALA A 33 -10.90 3.46 -4.21
CA ALA A 33 -11.18 4.75 -4.84
C ALA A 33 -10.31 5.83 -4.19
N ASN A 34 -9.89 6.82 -4.99
CA ASN A 34 -9.04 7.90 -4.54
C ASN A 34 -9.30 9.14 -5.39
N SER A 35 -9.95 10.15 -4.80
CA SER A 35 -10.30 11.39 -5.51
C SER A 35 -9.09 12.18 -6.01
N ASP A 36 -7.92 12.01 -5.38
CA ASP A 36 -6.68 12.64 -5.84
C ASP A 36 -6.24 12.13 -7.22
N MET A 37 -6.79 11.00 -7.65
CA MET A 37 -6.54 10.38 -8.94
C MET A 37 -7.80 10.33 -9.81
N ALA A 38 -8.60 11.39 -9.76
CA ALA A 38 -9.86 11.45 -10.51
C ALA A 38 -9.65 11.36 -12.03
N ASP A 39 -8.45 11.63 -12.52
CA ASP A 39 -8.09 11.47 -13.93
C ASP A 39 -7.94 9.99 -14.36
N GLN A 40 -7.82 9.08 -13.40
CA GLN A 40 -7.78 7.64 -13.68
C GLN A 40 -9.21 7.10 -13.85
N LEU A 41 -9.44 6.31 -14.88
CA LEU A 41 -10.79 5.91 -15.29
C LEU A 41 -11.46 4.87 -14.39
N PHE A 42 -10.69 3.94 -13.84
CA PHE A 42 -11.27 2.82 -13.10
C PHE A 42 -10.71 2.73 -11.67
N HIS A 43 -11.55 3.11 -10.71
CA HIS A 43 -11.27 2.95 -9.29
C HIS A 43 -12.07 1.76 -8.77
N GLY A 44 -11.41 0.84 -8.05
CA GLY A 44 -12.09 -0.30 -7.46
C GLY A 44 -12.89 0.06 -6.21
N GLU A 45 -13.76 -0.85 -5.80
CA GLU A 45 -14.63 -0.68 -4.62
C GLU A 45 -14.43 -1.79 -3.59
N VAL A 46 -13.46 -2.68 -3.79
CA VAL A 46 -13.21 -3.81 -2.87
C VAL A 46 -12.73 -3.30 -1.52
N GLY A 47 -11.82 -2.34 -1.51
CA GLY A 47 -11.35 -1.69 -0.28
C GLY A 47 -12.06 -0.35 -0.07
N PRO A 48 -11.95 0.25 1.13
CA PRO A 48 -12.56 1.54 1.39
C PRO A 48 -11.91 2.65 0.57
N SER A 49 -12.64 3.74 0.32
CA SER A 49 -12.07 4.93 -0.30
C SER A 49 -10.91 5.44 0.57
N LEU A 50 -9.84 5.87 -0.09
CA LEU A 50 -8.67 6.40 0.61
C LEU A 50 -8.73 7.91 0.82
N ASP A 51 -9.83 8.56 0.41
CA ASP A 51 -10.05 9.97 0.72
C ASP A 51 -10.04 10.16 2.24
N GLY A 52 -9.19 11.05 2.72
CA GLY A 52 -9.07 11.30 4.14
C GLY A 52 -8.34 10.22 4.95
N VAL A 53 -7.65 9.30 4.31
CA VAL A 53 -6.98 8.19 5.01
C VAL A 53 -5.94 8.69 6.03
N ALA A 54 -5.27 9.78 5.74
CA ALA A 54 -4.28 10.35 6.67
C ALA A 54 -4.93 10.95 7.94
N SER A 55 -6.23 11.22 7.90
CA SER A 55 -6.98 11.66 9.07
C SER A 55 -7.50 10.49 9.90
N ARG A 56 -7.57 9.29 9.31
CA ARG A 56 -8.03 8.07 10.01
C ARG A 56 -6.89 7.29 10.65
N TRP A 57 -5.71 7.28 10.02
CA TRP A 57 -4.57 6.47 10.44
C TRP A 57 -3.31 7.30 10.57
N LYS A 58 -2.52 7.03 11.60
CA LYS A 58 -1.19 7.63 11.77
C LYS A 58 -0.19 6.95 10.84
N GLU A 59 0.97 7.59 10.63
CA GLU A 59 2.04 7.08 9.79
C GLU A 59 2.41 5.62 10.11
N GLY A 60 2.61 5.32 11.38
CA GLY A 60 2.98 3.96 11.79
C GLY A 60 1.92 2.92 11.49
N HIS A 61 0.64 3.30 11.58
CA HIS A 61 -0.46 2.41 11.19
C HIS A 61 -0.48 2.17 9.69
N LEU A 62 -0.31 3.21 8.88
CA LEU A 62 -0.26 3.07 7.42
C LEU A 62 0.87 2.16 7.00
N ARG A 63 2.04 2.33 7.61
CA ARG A 63 3.21 1.48 7.33
C ARG A 63 2.91 0.02 7.66
N THR A 64 2.35 -0.24 8.83
CA THR A 64 2.03 -1.60 9.27
C THR A 64 1.02 -2.27 8.34
N ILE A 65 -0.02 -1.53 7.94
CA ILE A 65 -1.04 -2.04 7.02
C ILE A 65 -0.42 -2.40 5.66
N LEU A 66 0.44 -1.54 5.12
CA LEU A 66 1.10 -1.79 3.84
C LEU A 66 2.07 -2.97 3.92
N VAL A 67 2.77 -3.12 5.04
CA VAL A 67 3.69 -4.23 5.22
C VAL A 67 2.94 -5.55 5.20
N ASN A 68 1.86 -5.67 5.99
CA ASN A 68 1.06 -6.89 6.01
C ASN A 68 -0.34 -6.63 6.57
N ALA A 69 -1.27 -6.25 5.70
CA ALA A 69 -2.65 -5.98 6.08
C ALA A 69 -3.34 -7.20 6.69
N LYS A 70 -3.00 -8.41 6.25
CA LYS A 70 -3.61 -9.63 6.77
C LYS A 70 -3.26 -9.86 8.24
N ALA A 71 -2.07 -9.45 8.67
CA ALA A 71 -1.66 -9.56 10.07
C ALA A 71 -2.35 -8.50 10.94
N VAL A 72 -2.71 -7.34 10.37
CA VAL A 72 -3.38 -6.25 11.09
C VAL A 72 -4.87 -6.54 11.26
N PHE A 73 -5.54 -7.00 10.22
CA PHE A 73 -7.00 -7.19 10.21
C PHE A 73 -7.40 -8.65 10.38
N SER A 74 -7.19 -9.50 9.37
CA SER A 74 -7.44 -10.93 9.45
C SER A 74 -6.76 -11.67 8.30
N LYS A 75 -6.65 -12.99 8.42
CA LYS A 75 -6.08 -13.84 7.36
C LYS A 75 -6.91 -13.80 6.07
N GLU A 76 -8.19 -13.44 6.18
CA GLU A 76 -9.14 -13.39 5.07
C GLU A 76 -9.14 -12.03 4.36
N THR A 77 -8.37 -11.07 4.88
CA THR A 77 -8.23 -9.76 4.25
C THR A 77 -7.70 -9.91 2.83
N VAL A 78 -8.40 -9.31 1.86
CA VAL A 78 -8.03 -9.41 0.44
C VAL A 78 -6.75 -8.64 0.12
N MET A 79 -6.53 -7.50 0.78
CA MET A 79 -5.34 -6.69 0.57
C MET A 79 -4.08 -7.50 0.87
N PRO A 80 -3.13 -7.59 -0.07
CA PRO A 80 -1.90 -8.35 0.16
C PRO A 80 -0.96 -7.64 1.14
N GLY A 81 -0.06 -8.41 1.74
CA GLY A 81 1.05 -7.85 2.48
C GLY A 81 2.18 -7.50 1.51
N PHE A 82 2.35 -6.21 1.22
CA PHE A 82 3.28 -5.78 0.18
C PHE A 82 4.75 -5.97 0.54
N TYR A 83 5.04 -6.08 1.83
CA TYR A 83 6.42 -6.30 2.30
C TYR A 83 6.49 -7.53 3.21
N SER A 84 5.73 -8.57 2.85
CA SER A 84 5.68 -9.85 3.57
C SER A 84 5.89 -10.98 2.57
N LEU A 85 6.53 -12.05 3.02
CA LEU A 85 6.67 -13.26 2.21
C LEU A 85 5.40 -14.12 2.24
N GLU A 86 4.42 -13.77 3.09
CA GLU A 86 3.14 -14.47 3.24
C GLU A 86 2.10 -13.89 2.27
N VAL A 87 2.29 -14.11 0.96
CA VAL A 87 1.44 -13.49 -0.07
C VAL A 87 0.29 -14.37 -0.56
N GLY A 88 0.05 -15.53 0.04
CA GLY A 88 -1.08 -16.40 -0.30
C GLY A 88 -0.69 -17.62 -1.13
N GLU A 89 -1.71 -18.41 -1.53
CA GLU A 89 -1.48 -19.70 -2.18
C GLU A 89 -1.19 -19.62 -3.68
N ASN A 90 -1.77 -18.65 -4.37
CA ASN A 90 -1.65 -18.51 -5.83
C ASN A 90 -0.67 -17.39 -6.20
N VAL A 91 0.56 -17.50 -5.72
CA VAL A 91 1.60 -16.49 -5.95
C VAL A 91 2.31 -16.75 -7.27
N ARG A 92 2.58 -15.69 -8.02
CA ARG A 92 3.40 -15.80 -9.23
C ARG A 92 4.79 -16.34 -8.85
N LYS A 93 5.38 -17.19 -9.72
CA LYS A 93 6.67 -17.81 -9.43
C LYS A 93 7.78 -16.82 -9.16
N ASP A 94 7.76 -15.65 -9.81
CA ASP A 94 8.77 -14.62 -9.64
C ASP A 94 8.66 -13.89 -8.29
N LEU A 95 7.56 -14.07 -7.56
CA LEU A 95 7.36 -13.48 -6.23
C LEU A 95 7.67 -14.45 -5.09
N ILE A 96 7.90 -15.74 -5.37
CA ILE A 96 8.24 -16.71 -4.33
C ILE A 96 9.59 -16.32 -3.70
N GLY A 97 9.58 -16.10 -2.39
CA GLY A 97 10.77 -15.66 -1.66
C GLY A 97 11.09 -14.17 -1.81
N LYS A 98 10.20 -13.40 -2.42
CA LYS A 98 10.37 -11.96 -2.61
C LYS A 98 9.14 -11.20 -2.14
N THR A 99 9.33 -9.97 -1.66
CA THR A 99 8.22 -9.09 -1.34
C THR A 99 7.64 -8.49 -2.64
N ILE A 100 6.36 -8.13 -2.62
CA ILE A 100 5.71 -7.47 -3.78
C ILE A 100 6.35 -6.10 -4.04
N LEU A 101 6.61 -5.34 -2.96
CA LEU A 101 7.26 -4.04 -3.04
C LEU A 101 8.55 -4.04 -2.22
N GLU A 102 9.47 -3.17 -2.58
CA GLU A 102 10.70 -2.96 -1.82
C GLU A 102 10.43 -2.02 -0.64
N ALA A 103 11.35 -2.03 0.34
CA ALA A 103 11.21 -1.20 1.54
C ALA A 103 11.04 0.29 1.21
N GLN A 104 11.82 0.82 0.28
CA GLN A 104 11.72 2.23 -0.12
C GLN A 104 10.37 2.52 -0.77
N GLN A 105 9.83 1.58 -1.54
CA GLN A 105 8.51 1.75 -2.17
C GLN A 105 7.41 1.83 -1.11
N ILE A 106 7.51 1.07 -0.02
CA ILE A 106 6.57 1.19 1.10
C ILE A 106 6.65 2.58 1.71
N GLU A 107 7.87 3.11 1.95
CA GLU A 107 8.02 4.45 2.51
C GLU A 107 7.49 5.54 1.57
N ASP A 108 7.69 5.38 0.26
CA ASP A 108 7.14 6.30 -0.73
C ASP A 108 5.61 6.31 -0.70
N LEU A 109 4.98 5.13 -0.59
CA LEU A 109 3.53 5.02 -0.45
C LEU A 109 3.03 5.65 0.85
N VAL A 110 3.70 5.42 1.96
CA VAL A 110 3.33 6.04 3.25
C VAL A 110 3.36 7.56 3.11
N ALA A 111 4.42 8.11 2.50
CA ALA A 111 4.53 9.55 2.27
C ALA A 111 3.37 10.08 1.41
N TYR A 112 3.00 9.34 0.36
CA TYR A 112 1.88 9.75 -0.48
C TYR A 112 0.55 9.70 0.28
N LEU A 113 0.28 8.59 0.99
CA LEU A 113 -0.98 8.43 1.72
C LEU A 113 -1.16 9.49 2.81
N GLN A 114 -0.08 9.98 3.40
CA GLN A 114 -0.14 11.05 4.39
C GLN A 114 -0.63 12.38 3.83
N GLN A 115 -0.64 12.54 2.51
CA GLN A 115 -1.18 13.73 1.84
C GLN A 115 -2.69 13.65 1.66
N LEU A 116 -3.30 12.49 1.81
CA LEU A 116 -4.74 12.27 1.61
C LEU A 116 -5.52 12.54 2.92
N LYS A 117 -5.62 13.79 3.26
CA LYS A 117 -6.29 14.24 4.49
C LYS A 117 -7.78 14.47 4.34
#